data_8f285dc1cb9cadfcc661d7457f8e4a5e
#
_entry.id   8f285dc1cb9cadfcc661d7457f8e4a5e
#
_cell.length_a   1.000
_cell.length_b   1.000
_cell.length_c   1.000
_cell.angle_alpha   90.00
_cell.angle_beta   90.00
_cell.angle_gamma   90.00
#
_symmetry.space_group_name_H-M   'P 1'
#
loop_
_entity.id
_entity.type
_entity.pdbx_description
1 polymer ?
#
loop_
_entity_poly.entity_id
_entity_poly.type
_entity_poly.pdbx_seq_one_letter_code
_entity_poly.pdbx_strand_id
1 'polypeptide(L)'
;MNSLTQFKKILVLPLLIALALVVVAAVPAIATPSAEFGAWSAPINVGPPLNTQSNDTYPILTADGLTIYFTSDRPGGLGGDDLWVSRRESTDSPWGEPENLTILNSPFNDSLSVLSTSGNIMYFHSDRPGGCGAGDLWMSRATPGGDAWTAPVNMGCVVNTSFTEIAPAFYANDDLGLSTIYFGSNRPGGIGDFDIYQTTTTDEDLESAVWGPGMLVPELSSPARDTRTFVRRDGREVFITSNRTGGVGGLDIWVATREDPSDLWSTPVNPGPPLNSAADDGSPALSRDGRTLYFFSTRPGGSGLRDIWFTVRERVRPGQKIDPRQERQ
;
A
#
# COMPACT_ATOMS: atom_id res chain seq x y z
N MET A 1 -0.90 93.79 5.42
CA MET A 1 0.19 93.09 6.12
C MET A 1 0.02 91.61 5.76
N ASN A 2 0.79 91.13 4.80
CA ASN A 2 0.69 89.81 4.18
C ASN A 2 1.69 88.84 4.80
N SER A 3 1.21 87.73 5.29
CA SER A 3 2.05 86.63 5.70
C SER A 3 1.88 85.47 4.72
N LEU A 4 2.93 85.24 3.93
CA LEU A 4 3.06 84.11 3.01
C LEU A 4 3.51 82.88 3.71
N THR A 5 2.66 81.88 3.79
CA THR A 5 2.99 80.56 4.32
C THR A 5 3.50 79.67 3.16
N GLN A 6 4.77 79.33 3.18
CA GLN A 6 5.40 78.36 2.25
C GLN A 6 5.04 76.95 2.56
N PHE A 7 4.36 76.23 1.67
CA PHE A 7 4.18 74.76 1.72
C PHE A 7 5.43 74.08 1.14
N LYS A 8 6.18 73.35 2.03
CA LYS A 8 7.22 72.42 1.59
C LYS A 8 6.56 71.14 1.04
N LYS A 9 6.72 70.88 -0.26
CA LYS A 9 6.38 69.61 -0.87
C LYS A 9 7.38 68.59 -0.44
N ILE A 10 6.92 67.55 0.34
CA ILE A 10 7.70 66.39 0.66
C ILE A 10 7.51 65.43 -0.51
N LEU A 11 8.60 65.14 -1.23
CA LEU A 11 8.67 64.16 -2.31
C LEU A 11 8.81 62.78 -1.67
N VAL A 12 7.73 61.99 -1.65
CA VAL A 12 7.76 60.59 -1.23
C VAL A 12 8.16 59.73 -2.41
N LEU A 13 9.38 59.24 -2.38
CA LEU A 13 9.90 58.27 -3.37
C LEU A 13 9.37 56.90 -3.04
N PRO A 14 8.66 56.17 -3.93
CA PRO A 14 8.23 54.81 -3.65
C PRO A 14 9.43 53.84 -3.72
N LEU A 15 9.75 53.22 -2.59
CA LEU A 15 10.74 52.14 -2.51
C LEU A 15 10.11 50.88 -3.10
N LEU A 16 10.46 50.52 -4.33
CA LEU A 16 10.13 49.28 -4.96
C LEU A 16 11.00 48.17 -4.31
N ILE A 17 10.43 47.41 -3.38
CA ILE A 17 11.05 46.18 -2.86
C ILE A 17 10.78 45.09 -3.90
N ALA A 18 11.80 44.75 -4.68
CA ALA A 18 11.79 43.55 -5.53
C ALA A 18 11.94 42.33 -4.65
N LEU A 19 10.84 41.60 -4.44
CA LEU A 19 10.84 40.30 -3.77
C LEU A 19 11.42 39.28 -4.75
N ALA A 20 12.70 38.91 -4.61
CA ALA A 20 13.31 37.82 -5.37
C ALA A 20 12.74 36.50 -4.83
N LEU A 21 11.87 35.86 -5.60
CA LEU A 21 11.39 34.52 -5.35
C LEU A 21 12.57 33.55 -5.62
N VAL A 22 13.26 33.10 -4.58
CA VAL A 22 14.24 32.01 -4.69
C VAL A 22 13.44 30.72 -4.81
N VAL A 23 13.24 30.25 -6.03
CA VAL A 23 12.75 28.90 -6.30
C VAL A 23 13.89 27.95 -5.95
N VAL A 24 13.89 27.41 -4.74
CA VAL A 24 14.74 26.27 -4.39
C VAL A 24 14.14 25.06 -5.11
N ALA A 25 14.73 24.67 -6.22
CA ALA A 25 14.44 23.39 -6.85
C ALA A 25 14.80 22.28 -5.84
N ALA A 26 13.78 21.60 -5.31
CA ALA A 26 14.00 20.42 -4.48
C ALA A 26 14.71 19.38 -5.37
N VAL A 27 15.95 19.05 -5.04
CA VAL A 27 16.65 17.92 -5.63
C VAL A 27 15.88 16.67 -5.16
N PRO A 28 15.37 15.83 -6.06
CA PRO A 28 14.69 14.61 -5.64
C PRO A 28 15.64 13.77 -4.80
N ALA A 29 15.24 13.47 -3.57
CA ALA A 29 15.97 12.55 -2.71
C ALA A 29 15.97 11.18 -3.40
N ILE A 30 17.14 10.69 -3.78
CA ILE A 30 17.31 9.33 -4.27
C ILE A 30 17.08 8.44 -3.04
N ALA A 31 16.06 7.58 -3.09
CA ALA A 31 15.81 6.61 -2.03
C ALA A 31 17.04 5.72 -1.88
N THR A 32 17.81 5.92 -0.83
CA THR A 32 18.83 4.95 -0.43
C THR A 32 18.08 3.74 0.15
N PRO A 33 18.42 2.49 -0.27
CA PRO A 33 17.87 1.31 0.38
C PRO A 33 18.04 1.48 1.88
N SER A 34 16.99 1.17 2.65
CA SER A 34 17.05 1.22 4.11
C SER A 34 18.30 0.46 4.55
N ALA A 35 19.27 1.14 5.17
CA ALA A 35 20.55 0.57 5.59
C ALA A 35 20.41 -0.61 6.58
N GLU A 36 19.18 -0.95 6.95
CA GLU A 36 18.80 -2.01 7.87
C GLU A 36 18.64 -3.39 7.18
N PHE A 37 18.43 -3.43 5.84
CA PHE A 37 18.19 -4.67 5.10
C PHE A 37 19.08 -4.77 3.86
N GLY A 38 19.47 -6.01 3.52
CA GLY A 38 20.19 -6.35 2.30
C GLY A 38 19.27 -6.49 1.08
N ALA A 39 19.85 -6.97 -0.02
CA ALA A 39 19.12 -7.26 -1.25
C ALA A 39 18.10 -8.40 -1.07
N TRP A 40 17.06 -8.41 -1.91
CA TRP A 40 16.09 -9.48 -1.99
C TRP A 40 16.71 -10.72 -2.65
N SER A 41 16.36 -11.91 -2.15
CA SER A 41 16.69 -13.18 -2.78
C SER A 41 15.91 -13.38 -4.09
N ALA A 42 16.29 -14.37 -4.89
CA ALA A 42 15.44 -14.82 -5.99
C ALA A 42 14.06 -15.27 -5.45
N PRO A 43 12.95 -14.82 -6.04
CA PRO A 43 11.62 -15.20 -5.62
C PRO A 43 11.32 -16.68 -5.82
N ILE A 44 10.54 -17.24 -4.90
CA ILE A 44 10.11 -18.63 -4.88
C ILE A 44 8.58 -18.66 -5.02
N ASN A 45 8.06 -19.50 -5.94
CA ASN A 45 6.62 -19.75 -6.05
C ASN A 45 6.14 -20.49 -4.78
N VAL A 46 5.03 -20.04 -4.18
CA VAL A 46 4.50 -20.67 -2.97
C VAL A 46 3.98 -22.07 -3.25
N GLY A 47 3.52 -22.30 -4.49
CA GLY A 47 3.00 -23.60 -4.92
C GLY A 47 1.62 -23.94 -4.37
N PRO A 48 1.13 -25.17 -4.64
CA PRO A 48 -0.13 -25.64 -4.11
C PRO A 48 -0.05 -25.87 -2.59
N PRO A 49 -1.18 -25.75 -1.85
CA PRO A 49 -2.53 -25.52 -2.36
C PRO A 49 -2.89 -24.04 -2.56
N LEU A 50 -1.97 -23.10 -2.24
CA LEU A 50 -2.26 -21.67 -2.39
C LEU A 50 -2.38 -21.27 -3.86
N ASN A 51 -1.43 -21.71 -4.70
CA ASN A 51 -1.46 -21.45 -6.12
C ASN A 51 -2.15 -22.57 -6.89
N THR A 52 -3.04 -22.19 -7.80
CA THR A 52 -3.86 -23.08 -8.65
C THR A 52 -3.71 -22.68 -10.12
N GLN A 53 -4.58 -23.19 -11.00
CA GLN A 53 -4.68 -22.72 -12.38
C GLN A 53 -5.44 -21.39 -12.52
N SER A 54 -6.03 -20.90 -11.43
CA SER A 54 -6.73 -19.64 -11.30
C SER A 54 -5.76 -18.47 -11.06
N ASN A 55 -6.33 -17.27 -10.91
CA ASN A 55 -5.56 -16.13 -10.39
C ASN A 55 -5.53 -16.21 -8.86
N ASP A 56 -4.36 -16.36 -8.30
CA ASP A 56 -4.12 -16.39 -6.85
C ASP A 56 -3.26 -15.18 -6.48
N THR A 57 -3.85 -14.18 -5.83
CA THR A 57 -3.29 -12.83 -5.75
C THR A 57 -3.50 -12.19 -4.37
N TYR A 58 -2.95 -11.02 -4.18
CA TYR A 58 -3.19 -10.12 -3.04
C TYR A 58 -3.00 -10.79 -1.67
N PRO A 59 -1.87 -11.46 -1.44
CA PRO A 59 -1.60 -12.09 -0.16
C PRO A 59 -1.51 -11.06 0.96
N ILE A 60 -1.96 -11.44 2.16
CA ILE A 60 -1.71 -10.72 3.41
C ILE A 60 -1.58 -11.74 4.55
N LEU A 61 -0.62 -11.56 5.44
CA LEU A 61 -0.35 -12.47 6.54
C LEU A 61 -0.78 -11.86 7.88
N THR A 62 -1.18 -12.75 8.78
CA THR A 62 -1.26 -12.41 10.21
C THR A 62 0.13 -12.13 10.78
N ALA A 63 0.18 -11.42 11.90
CA ALA A 63 1.43 -10.99 12.53
C ALA A 63 2.37 -12.13 12.93
N ASP A 64 1.82 -13.32 13.22
CA ASP A 64 2.54 -14.55 13.53
C ASP A 64 3.00 -15.32 12.27
N GLY A 65 2.49 -14.93 11.09
CA GLY A 65 2.77 -15.61 9.84
C GLY A 65 2.13 -16.98 9.69
N LEU A 66 1.15 -17.34 10.53
CA LEU A 66 0.50 -18.65 10.51
C LEU A 66 -0.80 -18.70 9.71
N THR A 67 -1.34 -17.52 9.36
CA THR A 67 -2.52 -17.40 8.51
C THR A 67 -2.21 -16.48 7.34
N ILE A 68 -2.62 -16.89 6.15
CA ILE A 68 -2.57 -16.07 4.93
C ILE A 68 -3.99 -15.89 4.40
N TYR A 69 -4.36 -14.65 4.17
CA TYR A 69 -5.55 -14.29 3.40
C TYR A 69 -5.10 -13.89 2.01
N PHE A 70 -5.89 -14.22 1.00
CA PHE A 70 -5.58 -13.90 -0.38
C PHE A 70 -6.85 -13.83 -1.22
N THR A 71 -6.73 -13.33 -2.44
CA THR A 71 -7.83 -13.28 -3.40
C THR A 71 -7.63 -14.35 -4.45
N SER A 72 -8.72 -15.03 -4.82
CA SER A 72 -8.70 -16.01 -5.90
C SER A 72 -10.05 -16.11 -6.62
N ASP A 73 -9.99 -16.31 -7.95
CA ASP A 73 -11.13 -16.65 -8.81
C ASP A 73 -11.31 -18.17 -9.01
N ARG A 74 -10.72 -18.97 -8.06
CA ARG A 74 -10.81 -20.44 -8.10
C ARG A 74 -12.24 -20.93 -7.95
N PRO A 75 -12.57 -22.12 -8.53
CA PRO A 75 -13.87 -22.76 -8.33
C PRO A 75 -14.22 -22.95 -6.86
N GLY A 76 -15.50 -22.76 -6.53
CA GLY A 76 -16.01 -22.88 -5.17
C GLY A 76 -16.18 -21.55 -4.43
N GLY A 77 -15.92 -20.43 -5.12
CA GLY A 77 -16.25 -19.08 -4.65
C GLY A 77 -17.72 -18.72 -4.84
N LEU A 78 -18.09 -17.51 -4.46
CA LEU A 78 -19.43 -16.94 -4.59
C LEU A 78 -19.56 -15.98 -5.78
N GLY A 79 -18.47 -15.23 -6.06
CA GLY A 79 -18.42 -14.20 -7.08
C GLY A 79 -17.37 -14.49 -8.16
N GLY A 80 -16.77 -13.42 -8.69
CA GLY A 80 -15.59 -13.49 -9.54
C GLY A 80 -14.33 -13.67 -8.67
N ASP A 81 -13.81 -12.57 -8.15
CA ASP A 81 -12.76 -12.58 -7.14
C ASP A 81 -13.37 -12.77 -5.75
N ASP A 82 -12.87 -13.74 -4.99
CA ASP A 82 -13.28 -14.01 -3.62
C ASP A 82 -12.08 -13.98 -2.67
N LEU A 83 -12.36 -13.67 -1.40
CA LEU A 83 -11.40 -13.76 -0.30
C LEU A 83 -11.32 -15.18 0.23
N TRP A 84 -10.10 -15.69 0.33
CA TRP A 84 -9.77 -17.03 0.82
C TRP A 84 -8.79 -16.94 1.99
N VAL A 85 -8.77 -17.97 2.81
CA VAL A 85 -7.85 -18.10 3.95
C VAL A 85 -7.20 -19.48 3.95
N SER A 86 -5.91 -19.52 4.23
CA SER A 86 -5.19 -20.77 4.54
C SER A 86 -4.38 -20.59 5.82
N ARG A 87 -4.14 -21.71 6.51
CA ARG A 87 -3.43 -21.75 7.78
C ARG A 87 -2.32 -22.78 7.75
N ARG A 88 -1.31 -22.58 8.58
CA ARG A 88 -0.22 -23.51 8.79
C ARG A 88 0.14 -23.61 10.28
N GLU A 89 0.72 -24.73 10.68
CA GLU A 89 1.06 -24.97 12.08
C GLU A 89 2.28 -24.18 12.57
N SER A 90 3.24 -23.94 11.68
CA SER A 90 4.45 -23.13 11.93
C SER A 90 4.90 -22.42 10.66
N THR A 91 5.81 -21.46 10.78
CA THR A 91 6.37 -20.76 9.62
C THR A 91 7.14 -21.67 8.65
N ASP A 92 7.56 -22.84 9.11
CA ASP A 92 8.28 -23.83 8.31
C ASP A 92 7.36 -24.94 7.77
N SER A 93 6.08 -24.95 8.21
CA SER A 93 5.08 -25.91 7.73
C SER A 93 4.49 -25.48 6.40
N PRO A 94 4.05 -26.45 5.55
CA PRO A 94 3.30 -26.13 4.34
C PRO A 94 1.95 -25.48 4.69
N TRP A 95 1.42 -24.71 3.76
CA TRP A 95 0.06 -24.17 3.88
C TRP A 95 -0.99 -25.27 3.77
N GLY A 96 -2.05 -25.17 4.57
CA GLY A 96 -3.21 -26.03 4.49
C GLY A 96 -4.13 -25.67 3.34
N GLU A 97 -5.16 -26.51 3.10
CA GLU A 97 -6.17 -26.26 2.06
C GLU A 97 -6.89 -24.93 2.33
N PRO A 98 -7.02 -24.07 1.30
CA PRO A 98 -7.72 -22.79 1.43
C PRO A 98 -9.22 -22.96 1.65
N GLU A 99 -9.78 -22.13 2.54
CA GLU A 99 -11.19 -22.01 2.84
C GLU A 99 -11.75 -20.70 2.28
N ASN A 100 -12.93 -20.74 1.65
CA ASN A 100 -13.61 -19.52 1.19
C ASN A 100 -14.21 -18.77 2.39
N LEU A 101 -13.98 -17.46 2.46
CA LEU A 101 -14.54 -16.58 3.49
C LEU A 101 -15.95 -16.13 3.13
N THR A 102 -16.90 -17.09 3.08
CA THR A 102 -18.26 -16.89 2.58
C THR A 102 -19.02 -15.73 3.25
N ILE A 103 -18.72 -15.41 4.52
CA ILE A 103 -19.35 -14.28 5.23
C ILE A 103 -18.87 -12.93 4.68
N LEU A 104 -17.65 -12.87 4.15
CA LEU A 104 -17.05 -11.67 3.57
C LEU A 104 -17.37 -11.53 2.08
N ASN A 105 -17.51 -12.65 1.40
CA ASN A 105 -17.72 -12.71 -0.03
C ASN A 105 -19.19 -12.51 -0.43
N SER A 106 -19.40 -12.08 -1.65
CA SER A 106 -20.70 -11.80 -2.26
C SER A 106 -20.73 -12.39 -3.69
N PRO A 107 -21.86 -12.35 -4.42
CA PRO A 107 -21.88 -12.69 -5.86
C PRO A 107 -21.10 -11.72 -6.77
N PHE A 108 -20.39 -10.77 -6.21
CA PHE A 108 -19.58 -9.76 -6.90
C PHE A 108 -18.10 -10.02 -6.67
N ASN A 109 -17.21 -9.07 -7.02
CA ASN A 109 -15.78 -9.18 -6.71
C ASN A 109 -15.50 -8.68 -5.29
N ASP A 110 -14.85 -9.52 -4.50
CA ASP A 110 -14.42 -9.24 -3.15
C ASP A 110 -12.92 -9.54 -3.04
N SER A 111 -12.07 -8.53 -2.87
CA SER A 111 -10.63 -8.67 -3.10
C SER A 111 -9.78 -7.70 -2.30
N LEU A 112 -8.45 -7.81 -2.43
CA LEU A 112 -7.49 -6.81 -1.98
C LEU A 112 -7.57 -6.52 -0.48
N SER A 113 -7.64 -7.55 0.37
CA SER A 113 -7.77 -7.38 1.81
C SER A 113 -6.49 -6.91 2.49
N VAL A 114 -6.66 -6.28 3.67
CA VAL A 114 -5.62 -5.95 4.64
C VAL A 114 -6.16 -6.06 6.06
N LEU A 115 -5.30 -6.38 7.01
CA LEU A 115 -5.65 -6.44 8.43
C LEU A 115 -5.21 -5.17 9.16
N SER A 116 -5.96 -4.74 10.18
CA SER A 116 -5.47 -3.81 11.19
C SER A 116 -4.28 -4.41 11.94
N THR A 117 -3.51 -3.60 12.66
CA THR A 117 -2.34 -4.06 13.43
C THR A 117 -2.69 -5.16 14.44
N SER A 118 -3.88 -5.11 15.04
CA SER A 118 -4.38 -6.14 15.96
C SER A 118 -4.83 -7.42 15.28
N GLY A 119 -5.08 -7.37 13.96
CA GLY A 119 -5.69 -8.47 13.21
C GLY A 119 -7.22 -8.59 13.38
N ASN A 120 -7.84 -7.74 14.19
CA ASN A 120 -9.27 -7.84 14.52
C ASN A 120 -10.18 -7.15 13.50
N ILE A 121 -9.65 -6.37 12.58
CA ILE A 121 -10.41 -5.72 11.51
C ILE A 121 -9.75 -6.05 10.18
N MET A 122 -10.58 -6.47 9.24
CA MET A 122 -10.20 -6.62 7.83
C MET A 122 -10.84 -5.51 7.03
N TYR A 123 -10.03 -4.80 6.25
CA TYR A 123 -10.48 -3.87 5.22
C TYR A 123 -10.27 -4.53 3.87
N PHE A 124 -11.19 -4.36 2.94
CA PHE A 124 -11.10 -4.96 1.62
C PHE A 124 -11.89 -4.17 0.58
N HIS A 125 -11.65 -4.45 -0.68
CA HIS A 125 -12.41 -3.90 -1.81
C HIS A 125 -13.57 -4.79 -2.16
N SER A 126 -14.72 -4.18 -2.50
CA SER A 126 -15.85 -4.88 -3.10
C SER A 126 -16.65 -3.98 -4.05
N ASP A 127 -17.11 -4.55 -5.16
CA ASP A 127 -18.05 -3.91 -6.09
C ASP A 127 -19.51 -4.33 -5.86
N ARG A 128 -19.79 -4.88 -4.64
CA ARG A 128 -21.16 -5.21 -4.22
C ARG A 128 -22.07 -3.97 -4.14
N PRO A 129 -23.39 -4.12 -4.40
CA PRO A 129 -24.32 -3.01 -4.27
C PRO A 129 -24.46 -2.55 -2.82
N GLY A 130 -24.88 -1.28 -2.66
CA GLY A 130 -25.06 -0.65 -1.34
C GLY A 130 -23.90 0.19 -0.87
N GLY A 131 -22.87 0.38 -1.72
CA GLY A 131 -21.78 1.31 -1.52
C GLY A 131 -22.05 2.71 -2.06
N CYS A 132 -20.97 3.47 -2.27
CA CYS A 132 -21.01 4.86 -2.74
C CYS A 132 -20.70 4.98 -4.25
N GLY A 133 -20.02 4.00 -4.82
CA GLY A 133 -19.54 4.04 -6.20
C GLY A 133 -19.48 2.70 -6.92
N ALA A 134 -18.57 2.62 -7.88
CA ALA A 134 -18.38 1.45 -8.71
C ALA A 134 -17.64 0.32 -7.98
N GLY A 135 -16.79 0.69 -7.03
CA GLY A 135 -16.10 -0.24 -6.15
C GLY A 135 -15.62 0.51 -4.92
N ASP A 136 -15.88 -0.03 -3.75
CA ASP A 136 -15.72 0.63 -2.47
C ASP A 136 -14.81 -0.13 -1.52
N LEU A 137 -14.30 0.58 -0.52
CA LEU A 137 -13.67 -0.02 0.65
C LEU A 137 -14.75 -0.42 1.67
N TRP A 138 -14.65 -1.66 2.11
CA TRP A 138 -15.50 -2.28 3.12
C TRP A 138 -14.66 -2.76 4.29
N MET A 139 -15.28 -2.93 5.45
CA MET A 139 -14.63 -3.47 6.63
C MET A 139 -15.47 -4.57 7.26
N SER A 140 -14.79 -5.51 7.91
CA SER A 140 -15.39 -6.53 8.77
C SER A 140 -14.57 -6.70 10.03
N ARG A 141 -15.21 -7.17 11.09
CA ARG A 141 -14.59 -7.38 12.41
C ARG A 141 -14.45 -8.85 12.69
N ALA A 142 -13.38 -9.24 13.35
CA ALA A 142 -13.28 -10.57 13.92
C ALA A 142 -14.32 -10.73 15.03
N THR A 143 -14.99 -11.90 15.08
CA THR A 143 -15.87 -12.24 16.21
C THR A 143 -15.05 -12.44 17.48
N PRO A 144 -15.66 -12.31 18.68
CA PRO A 144 -14.99 -12.66 19.92
C PRO A 144 -14.44 -14.08 19.86
N GLY A 145 -13.11 -14.23 20.06
CA GLY A 145 -12.38 -15.48 19.85
C GLY A 145 -11.53 -15.51 18.57
N GLY A 146 -11.81 -14.65 17.60
CA GLY A 146 -10.99 -14.49 16.39
C GLY A 146 -11.22 -15.56 15.31
N ASP A 147 -12.20 -16.45 15.50
CA ASP A 147 -12.41 -17.60 14.62
C ASP A 147 -13.27 -17.30 13.37
N ALA A 148 -13.97 -16.17 13.36
CA ALA A 148 -14.88 -15.78 12.28
C ALA A 148 -14.92 -14.27 12.10
N TRP A 149 -15.57 -13.83 11.01
CA TRP A 149 -15.79 -12.43 10.66
C TRP A 149 -17.27 -12.05 10.80
N THR A 150 -17.56 -10.79 11.04
CA THR A 150 -18.90 -10.22 10.95
C THR A 150 -19.28 -9.91 9.50
N ALA A 151 -20.56 -9.68 9.23
CA ALA A 151 -20.99 -9.18 7.93
C ALA A 151 -20.29 -7.85 7.60
N PRO A 152 -19.84 -7.65 6.36
CA PRO A 152 -19.15 -6.43 5.94
C PRO A 152 -19.99 -5.17 6.07
N VAL A 153 -19.32 -4.07 6.43
CA VAL A 153 -19.89 -2.72 6.50
C VAL A 153 -19.10 -1.80 5.55
N ASN A 154 -19.82 -1.01 4.75
CA ASN A 154 -19.18 0.00 3.89
C ASN A 154 -18.49 1.09 4.73
N MET A 155 -17.30 1.52 4.34
CA MET A 155 -16.58 2.58 5.07
C MET A 155 -17.19 3.98 4.90
N GLY A 156 -18.27 4.11 4.14
CA GLY A 156 -19.03 5.33 3.94
C GLY A 156 -18.46 6.29 2.90
N CYS A 157 -19.29 7.24 2.47
CA CYS A 157 -19.00 8.12 1.32
C CYS A 157 -18.08 9.31 1.66
N VAL A 158 -17.52 9.36 2.87
CA VAL A 158 -16.42 10.27 3.21
C VAL A 158 -15.08 9.69 2.71
N VAL A 159 -14.91 8.38 2.83
CA VAL A 159 -13.75 7.62 2.33
C VAL A 159 -13.96 7.24 0.87
N ASN A 160 -15.07 6.54 0.60
CA ASN A 160 -15.47 6.11 -0.74
C ASN A 160 -16.10 7.26 -1.53
N THR A 161 -16.11 7.13 -2.86
CA THR A 161 -16.70 8.13 -3.76
C THR A 161 -17.61 7.45 -4.79
N SER A 162 -18.14 8.20 -5.75
CA SER A 162 -18.85 7.61 -6.90
C SER A 162 -17.93 6.90 -7.91
N PHE A 163 -16.64 6.90 -7.65
CA PHE A 163 -15.61 6.24 -8.45
C PHE A 163 -15.21 4.90 -7.81
N THR A 164 -13.98 4.46 -8.05
CA THR A 164 -13.49 3.19 -7.51
C THR A 164 -12.40 3.44 -6.49
N GLU A 165 -12.55 2.88 -5.31
CA GLU A 165 -11.56 2.80 -4.25
C GLU A 165 -11.12 1.34 -4.07
N ILE A 166 -9.81 1.08 -4.17
CA ILE A 166 -9.25 -0.28 -4.15
C ILE A 166 -8.04 -0.40 -3.24
N ALA A 167 -7.70 -1.63 -2.93
CA ALA A 167 -6.41 -2.02 -2.37
C ALA A 167 -6.03 -1.28 -1.08
N PRO A 168 -6.86 -1.36 -0.03
CA PRO A 168 -6.53 -0.73 1.24
C PRO A 168 -5.22 -1.30 1.82
N ALA A 169 -4.44 -0.43 2.47
CA ALA A 169 -3.25 -0.78 3.22
C ALA A 169 -3.26 -0.03 4.55
N PHE A 170 -3.31 -0.77 5.64
CA PHE A 170 -3.41 -0.21 6.98
C PHE A 170 -2.04 0.05 7.59
N TYR A 171 -1.87 1.20 8.22
CA TYR A 171 -0.71 1.58 9.00
C TYR A 171 -1.15 2.32 10.27
N ALA A 172 -0.64 1.90 11.43
CA ALA A 172 -0.80 2.62 12.69
C ALA A 172 0.51 3.26 13.11
N ASN A 173 0.46 4.54 13.42
CA ASN A 173 1.54 5.28 14.06
C ASN A 173 1.19 5.42 15.55
N ASP A 174 1.69 4.48 16.36
CA ASP A 174 1.39 4.41 17.78
C ASP A 174 1.92 5.65 18.54
N ASP A 175 3.03 6.27 18.07
CA ASP A 175 3.62 7.46 18.70
C ASP A 175 2.73 8.71 18.54
N LEU A 176 1.98 8.79 17.44
CA LEU A 176 1.05 9.89 17.15
C LEU A 176 -0.41 9.56 17.49
N GLY A 177 -0.71 8.32 17.89
CA GLY A 177 -2.09 7.84 18.04
C GLY A 177 -2.89 7.96 16.73
N LEU A 178 -2.25 7.75 15.59
CA LEU A 178 -2.82 7.96 14.26
C LEU A 178 -2.87 6.66 13.48
N SER A 179 -4.06 6.27 13.06
CA SER A 179 -4.26 5.18 12.11
C SER A 179 -4.49 5.74 10.70
N THR A 180 -3.86 5.13 9.71
CA THR A 180 -3.93 5.52 8.29
C THR A 180 -4.32 4.32 7.43
N ILE A 181 -5.24 4.52 6.50
CA ILE A 181 -5.48 3.60 5.39
C ILE A 181 -5.04 4.30 4.11
N TYR A 182 -4.03 3.73 3.44
CA TYR A 182 -3.68 4.07 2.07
C TYR A 182 -4.53 3.24 1.13
N PHE A 183 -4.92 3.79 -0.02
CA PHE A 183 -5.73 3.07 -1.00
C PHE A 183 -5.55 3.67 -2.40
N GLY A 184 -5.81 2.88 -3.43
CA GLY A 184 -5.86 3.38 -4.80
C GLY A 184 -7.23 3.94 -5.14
N SER A 185 -7.29 5.06 -5.86
CA SER A 185 -8.55 5.60 -6.37
C SER A 185 -8.37 6.28 -7.72
N ASN A 186 -9.39 6.15 -8.58
CA ASN A 186 -9.48 6.85 -9.86
C ASN A 186 -10.42 8.07 -9.80
N ARG A 187 -10.63 8.61 -8.58
CA ARG A 187 -11.44 9.83 -8.40
C ARG A 187 -10.80 11.04 -9.08
N PRO A 188 -11.60 12.02 -9.54
CA PRO A 188 -11.07 13.25 -10.13
C PRO A 188 -10.14 14.02 -9.18
N GLY A 189 -9.14 14.68 -9.75
CA GLY A 189 -8.16 15.48 -9.02
C GLY A 189 -6.88 14.74 -8.67
N GLY A 190 -6.72 13.49 -9.16
CA GLY A 190 -5.46 12.75 -9.14
C GLY A 190 -4.48 13.19 -10.23
N ILE A 191 -3.39 12.44 -10.38
CA ILE A 191 -2.28 12.68 -11.30
C ILE A 191 -2.36 11.72 -12.50
N GLY A 192 -2.76 10.46 -12.25
CA GLY A 192 -2.79 9.37 -13.22
C GLY A 192 -4.17 8.72 -13.41
N ASP A 193 -4.15 7.44 -13.80
CA ASP A 193 -5.35 6.60 -13.95
C ASP A 193 -5.90 6.21 -12.57
N PHE A 194 -5.04 5.62 -11.74
CA PHE A 194 -5.25 5.41 -10.31
C PHE A 194 -4.10 6.06 -9.56
N ASP A 195 -4.43 6.71 -8.47
CA ASP A 195 -3.47 7.38 -7.59
C ASP A 195 -3.60 6.86 -6.15
N ILE A 196 -2.53 7.04 -5.39
CA ILE A 196 -2.54 6.68 -3.97
C ILE A 196 -3.16 7.82 -3.16
N TYR A 197 -4.22 7.48 -2.44
CA TYR A 197 -4.87 8.33 -1.44
C TYR A 197 -4.65 7.76 -0.06
N GLN A 198 -4.86 8.59 0.96
CA GLN A 198 -4.88 8.17 2.35
C GLN A 198 -6.09 8.75 3.07
N THR A 199 -6.63 8.00 4.01
CA THR A 199 -7.56 8.49 5.03
C THR A 199 -7.02 8.18 6.40
N THR A 200 -7.35 9.01 7.40
CA THR A 200 -6.80 8.89 8.74
C THR A 200 -7.89 8.98 9.80
N THR A 201 -7.61 8.37 10.94
CA THR A 201 -8.39 8.52 12.17
C THR A 201 -7.48 8.57 13.39
N THR A 202 -7.91 9.28 14.42
CA THR A 202 -7.30 9.29 15.76
C THR A 202 -8.10 8.46 16.77
N ASP A 203 -9.18 7.81 16.32
CA ASP A 203 -9.98 6.94 17.16
C ASP A 203 -9.18 5.67 17.51
N GLU A 204 -9.03 5.39 18.80
CA GLU A 204 -8.35 4.18 19.27
C GLU A 204 -9.18 2.94 19.00
N ASP A 205 -10.52 3.08 19.11
CA ASP A 205 -11.46 2.03 18.76
C ASP A 205 -11.76 2.06 17.25
N LEU A 206 -10.99 1.30 16.49
CA LEU A 206 -11.16 1.19 15.04
C LEU A 206 -12.49 0.55 14.62
N GLU A 207 -13.20 -0.07 15.57
CA GLU A 207 -14.52 -0.68 15.28
C GLU A 207 -15.60 0.37 15.06
N SER A 208 -15.51 1.50 15.72
CA SER A 208 -16.44 2.62 15.62
C SER A 208 -15.78 3.87 15.01
N ALA A 209 -14.57 3.74 14.50
CA ALA A 209 -13.75 4.85 14.04
C ALA A 209 -14.42 5.69 12.95
N VAL A 210 -14.32 6.98 13.09
CA VAL A 210 -14.70 7.96 12.06
C VAL A 210 -13.47 8.29 11.23
N TRP A 211 -13.47 7.85 10.00
CA TRP A 211 -12.39 8.11 9.05
C TRP A 211 -12.59 9.46 8.37
N GLY A 212 -11.49 10.18 8.18
CA GLY A 212 -11.48 11.44 7.42
C GLY A 212 -11.67 11.23 5.91
N PRO A 213 -11.74 12.32 5.13
CA PRO A 213 -11.80 12.22 3.67
C PRO A 213 -10.50 11.67 3.09
N GLY A 214 -10.62 11.02 1.92
CA GLY A 214 -9.45 10.57 1.17
C GLY A 214 -8.64 11.74 0.64
N MET A 215 -7.36 11.82 1.01
CA MET A 215 -6.40 12.83 0.58
C MET A 215 -5.37 12.22 -0.36
N LEU A 216 -5.11 12.87 -1.50
CA LEU A 216 -4.05 12.44 -2.44
C LEU A 216 -2.69 12.42 -1.76
N VAL A 217 -1.88 11.41 -2.04
CA VAL A 217 -0.47 11.29 -1.63
C VAL A 217 0.39 11.48 -2.88
N PRO A 218 0.72 12.73 -3.24
CA PRO A 218 1.35 13.03 -4.52
C PRO A 218 2.75 12.42 -4.66
N GLU A 219 3.47 12.21 -3.56
CA GLU A 219 4.81 11.60 -3.56
C GLU A 219 4.77 10.13 -3.99
N LEU A 220 3.66 9.44 -3.76
CA LEU A 220 3.47 8.04 -4.12
C LEU A 220 2.74 7.84 -5.44
N SER A 221 2.16 8.92 -6.00
CA SER A 221 1.35 8.92 -7.21
C SER A 221 2.16 9.35 -8.45
N SER A 222 1.73 8.93 -9.63
CA SER A 222 2.38 9.23 -10.91
C SER A 222 1.34 9.37 -12.05
N PRO A 223 1.70 9.83 -13.25
CA PRO A 223 0.79 9.83 -14.40
C PRO A 223 0.34 8.43 -14.87
N ALA A 224 0.86 7.37 -14.28
CA ALA A 224 0.53 5.98 -14.55
C ALA A 224 -0.57 5.45 -13.61
N ARG A 225 -0.68 4.13 -13.50
CA ARG A 225 -1.59 3.46 -12.58
C ARG A 225 -0.84 3.06 -11.32
N ASP A 226 -1.12 3.72 -10.22
CA ASP A 226 -0.57 3.46 -8.89
C ASP A 226 -1.68 2.90 -8.00
N THR A 227 -1.57 1.65 -7.54
CA THR A 227 -2.73 0.99 -6.94
C THR A 227 -2.50 0.56 -5.51
N ARG A 228 -1.82 -0.55 -5.29
CA ARG A 228 -1.66 -1.14 -3.98
C ARG A 228 -0.41 -0.64 -3.31
N THR A 229 -0.55 -0.29 -2.04
CA THR A 229 0.58 -0.01 -1.16
C THR A 229 0.68 -1.08 -0.07
N PHE A 230 1.86 -1.18 0.54
CA PHE A 230 2.09 -1.85 1.81
C PHE A 230 3.12 -1.03 2.60
N VAL A 231 2.75 -0.56 3.78
CA VAL A 231 3.65 0.21 4.64
C VAL A 231 4.29 -0.72 5.67
N ARG A 232 5.63 -0.70 5.76
CA ARG A 232 6.34 -1.43 6.82
C ARG A 232 5.90 -0.89 8.19
N ARG A 233 5.84 -1.78 9.19
CA ARG A 233 5.29 -1.47 10.52
C ARG A 233 5.89 -0.23 11.18
N ASP A 234 7.16 0.07 10.96
CA ASP A 234 7.83 1.26 11.49
C ASP A 234 7.51 2.56 10.73
N GLY A 235 6.68 2.47 9.69
CA GLY A 235 6.27 3.62 8.88
C GLY A 235 7.35 4.21 8.00
N ARG A 236 8.52 3.56 7.85
CA ARG A 236 9.70 4.13 7.15
C ARG A 236 9.91 3.61 5.73
N GLU A 237 9.19 2.58 5.32
CA GLU A 237 9.29 1.97 4.00
C GLU A 237 7.88 1.67 3.49
N VAL A 238 7.61 2.02 2.24
CA VAL A 238 6.35 1.69 1.56
C VAL A 238 6.65 1.04 0.22
N PHE A 239 5.95 -0.04 -0.05
CA PHE A 239 5.96 -0.75 -1.34
C PHE A 239 4.71 -0.35 -2.11
N ILE A 240 4.83 -0.15 -3.43
CA ILE A 240 3.76 0.33 -4.30
C ILE A 240 3.71 -0.55 -5.55
N THR A 241 2.52 -0.95 -5.97
CA THR A 241 2.31 -1.58 -7.28
C THR A 241 2.02 -0.49 -8.31
N SER A 242 2.85 -0.41 -9.35
CA SER A 242 2.73 0.63 -10.37
C SER A 242 3.28 0.18 -11.73
N ASN A 243 2.63 0.66 -12.81
CA ASN A 243 3.16 0.55 -14.17
C ASN A 243 3.82 1.84 -14.67
N ARG A 244 4.32 2.68 -13.73
CA ARG A 244 5.04 3.92 -14.07
C ARG A 244 6.28 3.63 -14.91
N THR A 245 6.67 4.61 -15.73
CA THR A 245 7.86 4.51 -16.60
C THR A 245 9.14 4.25 -15.81
N GLY A 246 10.03 3.44 -16.37
CA GLY A 246 11.30 3.04 -15.74
C GLY A 246 11.21 1.72 -14.98
N GLY A 247 10.10 0.98 -15.12
CA GLY A 247 9.94 -0.39 -14.62
C GLY A 247 10.69 -1.43 -15.46
N VAL A 248 10.61 -2.68 -15.02
CA VAL A 248 11.20 -3.86 -15.66
C VAL A 248 10.16 -4.62 -16.48
N GLY A 249 8.93 -4.72 -15.93
CA GLY A 249 7.80 -5.42 -16.53
C GLY A 249 6.63 -4.50 -16.86
N GLY A 250 5.42 -5.06 -16.82
CA GLY A 250 4.17 -4.31 -16.95
C GLY A 250 3.82 -3.61 -15.63
N LEU A 251 3.44 -4.38 -14.62
CA LEU A 251 3.34 -3.92 -13.25
C LEU A 251 4.62 -4.28 -12.51
N ASP A 252 5.14 -3.35 -11.73
CA ASP A 252 6.31 -3.56 -10.87
C ASP A 252 6.02 -3.13 -9.43
N ILE A 253 6.80 -3.68 -8.51
CA ILE A 253 6.85 -3.23 -7.12
C ILE A 253 7.88 -2.11 -7.02
N TRP A 254 7.44 -0.95 -6.56
CA TRP A 254 8.27 0.23 -6.32
C TRP A 254 8.41 0.46 -4.82
N VAL A 255 9.48 1.10 -4.40
CA VAL A 255 9.78 1.34 -2.99
C VAL A 255 10.05 2.82 -2.75
N ALA A 256 9.39 3.39 -1.75
CA ALA A 256 9.74 4.71 -1.21
C ALA A 256 10.08 4.59 0.28
N THR A 257 10.89 5.52 0.78
CA THR A 257 11.35 5.53 2.16
C THR A 257 11.20 6.92 2.77
N ARG A 258 11.21 6.98 4.10
CA ARG A 258 11.32 8.22 4.89
C ARG A 258 12.09 7.94 6.17
N GLU A 259 12.72 8.96 6.73
CA GLU A 259 13.50 8.80 7.97
C GLU A 259 12.61 8.76 9.20
N ASP A 260 11.56 9.57 9.22
CA ASP A 260 10.56 9.61 10.29
C ASP A 260 9.15 9.40 9.71
N PRO A 261 8.23 8.72 10.44
CA PRO A 261 6.84 8.56 10.00
C PRO A 261 6.05 9.85 9.78
N SER A 262 6.52 10.99 10.26
CA SER A 262 5.95 12.32 10.01
C SER A 262 6.50 13.00 8.75
N ASP A 263 7.58 12.48 8.16
CA ASP A 263 8.18 13.04 6.94
C ASP A 263 7.35 12.65 5.70
N LEU A 264 7.56 13.41 4.61
CA LEU A 264 7.09 13.03 3.29
C LEU A 264 7.84 11.79 2.78
N TRP A 265 7.20 11.02 1.93
CA TRP A 265 7.84 9.90 1.25
C TRP A 265 8.88 10.38 0.23
N SER A 266 9.99 9.66 0.11
CA SER A 266 10.92 9.85 -1.02
C SER A 266 10.24 9.50 -2.35
N THR A 267 10.81 9.93 -3.46
CA THR A 267 10.39 9.46 -4.79
C THR A 267 10.53 7.93 -4.86
N PRO A 268 9.48 7.19 -5.28
CA PRO A 268 9.55 5.75 -5.42
C PRO A 268 10.62 5.31 -6.43
N VAL A 269 11.39 4.29 -6.08
CA VAL A 269 12.46 3.69 -6.89
C VAL A 269 12.10 2.24 -7.20
N ASN A 270 12.35 1.81 -8.44
CA ASN A 270 12.23 0.40 -8.81
C ASN A 270 13.47 -0.37 -8.30
N PRO A 271 13.30 -1.38 -7.43
CA PRO A 271 14.44 -2.17 -6.95
C PRO A 271 15.04 -3.11 -8.01
N GLY A 272 14.37 -3.27 -9.15
CA GLY A 272 14.83 -4.14 -10.22
C GLY A 272 14.82 -5.63 -9.89
N PRO A 273 15.50 -6.45 -10.71
CA PRO A 273 15.69 -7.86 -10.42
C PRO A 273 16.51 -8.09 -9.15
N PRO A 274 16.25 -9.20 -8.40
CA PRO A 274 15.36 -10.29 -8.76
C PRO A 274 13.89 -10.07 -8.33
N LEU A 275 13.59 -9.01 -7.57
CA LEU A 275 12.23 -8.76 -7.09
C LEU A 275 11.26 -8.53 -8.26
N ASN A 276 11.55 -7.57 -9.12
CA ASN A 276 10.80 -7.34 -10.33
C ASN A 276 11.35 -8.15 -11.51
N SER A 277 10.49 -8.54 -12.43
CA SER A 277 10.79 -9.32 -13.62
C SER A 277 10.21 -8.65 -14.88
N ALA A 278 10.41 -9.24 -16.06
CA ALA A 278 9.76 -8.77 -17.28
C ALA A 278 8.24 -9.05 -17.33
N ALA A 279 7.69 -9.73 -16.31
CA ALA A 279 6.27 -10.02 -16.14
C ALA A 279 5.62 -8.97 -15.24
N ASP A 280 4.32 -9.15 -14.89
CA ASP A 280 3.66 -8.35 -13.88
C ASP A 280 4.06 -8.84 -12.48
N ASP A 281 4.52 -7.93 -11.64
CA ASP A 281 4.89 -8.15 -10.25
C ASP A 281 4.19 -7.11 -9.36
N GLY A 282 3.37 -7.54 -8.39
CA GLY A 282 2.60 -6.57 -7.61
C GLY A 282 1.96 -7.12 -6.35
N SER A 283 1.20 -6.26 -5.68
CA SER A 283 0.51 -6.53 -4.42
C SER A 283 1.43 -7.03 -3.32
N PRO A 284 2.44 -6.25 -2.97
CA PRO A 284 3.39 -6.57 -1.93
C PRO A 284 2.71 -6.70 -0.56
N ALA A 285 3.15 -7.70 0.21
CA ALA A 285 2.78 -7.90 1.62
C ALA A 285 4.01 -8.35 2.40
N LEU A 286 4.48 -7.53 3.31
CA LEU A 286 5.69 -7.77 4.08
C LEU A 286 5.36 -8.48 5.40
N SER A 287 6.16 -9.49 5.76
CA SER A 287 6.11 -10.10 7.08
C SER A 287 6.39 -9.06 8.18
N ARG A 288 5.90 -9.34 9.39
CA ARG A 288 6.04 -8.41 10.54
C ARG A 288 7.49 -8.03 10.86
N ASP A 289 8.43 -8.95 10.65
CA ASP A 289 9.87 -8.72 10.88
C ASP A 289 10.57 -7.99 9.75
N GLY A 290 9.86 -7.71 8.64
CA GLY A 290 10.37 -6.99 7.48
C GLY A 290 11.29 -7.82 6.56
N ARG A 291 11.36 -9.14 6.74
CA ARG A 291 12.31 -10.00 6.04
C ARG A 291 11.73 -10.75 4.85
N THR A 292 10.46 -11.12 4.90
CA THR A 292 9.80 -11.88 3.84
C THR A 292 8.76 -11.01 3.15
N LEU A 293 8.85 -10.87 1.84
CA LEU A 293 7.88 -10.17 1.01
C LEU A 293 7.11 -11.19 0.17
N TYR A 294 5.80 -11.25 0.37
CA TYR A 294 4.88 -11.98 -0.49
C TYR A 294 4.31 -11.01 -1.53
N PHE A 295 4.05 -11.51 -2.73
CA PHE A 295 3.51 -10.72 -3.83
C PHE A 295 2.91 -11.62 -4.90
N PHE A 296 2.12 -11.11 -5.82
CA PHE A 296 1.76 -11.88 -7.01
C PHE A 296 2.73 -11.63 -8.15
N SER A 297 2.89 -12.65 -8.99
CA SER A 297 3.65 -12.51 -10.24
C SER A 297 3.06 -13.36 -11.35
N THR A 298 3.20 -12.88 -12.60
CA THR A 298 2.91 -13.62 -13.82
C THR A 298 4.17 -14.22 -14.44
N ARG A 299 5.29 -14.26 -13.67
CA ARG A 299 6.56 -14.82 -14.16
C ARG A 299 6.48 -16.30 -14.47
N PRO A 300 7.28 -16.82 -15.42
CA PRO A 300 7.32 -18.25 -15.72
C PRO A 300 7.64 -19.11 -14.49
N GLY A 301 7.05 -20.30 -14.45
CA GLY A 301 7.24 -21.28 -13.37
C GLY A 301 6.12 -21.29 -12.32
N GLY A 302 5.04 -20.57 -12.56
CA GLY A 302 3.80 -20.64 -11.79
C GLY A 302 2.86 -21.73 -12.24
N SER A 303 1.70 -21.82 -11.57
CA SER A 303 0.63 -22.79 -11.84
C SER A 303 -0.51 -22.20 -12.66
N GLY A 304 -0.80 -20.90 -12.48
CA GLY A 304 -1.88 -20.15 -13.11
C GLY A 304 -1.40 -18.96 -13.93
N LEU A 305 -2.29 -17.98 -14.11
CA LEU A 305 -1.94 -16.71 -14.77
C LEU A 305 -1.22 -15.78 -13.80
N ARG A 306 -1.71 -15.74 -12.56
CA ARG A 306 -1.12 -14.96 -11.44
C ARG A 306 -0.99 -15.89 -10.26
N ASP A 307 0.21 -16.01 -9.76
CA ASP A 307 0.51 -16.83 -8.60
C ASP A 307 1.10 -15.99 -7.47
N ILE A 308 0.97 -16.50 -6.25
CA ILE A 308 1.64 -15.95 -5.07
C ILE A 308 3.09 -16.44 -5.05
N TRP A 309 4.01 -15.50 -4.91
CA TRP A 309 5.45 -15.71 -4.76
C TRP A 309 5.93 -15.08 -3.46
N PHE A 310 7.08 -15.49 -2.98
CA PHE A 310 7.75 -14.80 -1.89
C PHE A 310 9.24 -14.66 -2.15
N THR A 311 9.84 -13.67 -1.53
CA THR A 311 11.29 -13.43 -1.50
C THR A 311 11.71 -13.03 -0.09
N VAL A 312 12.98 -13.20 0.23
CA VAL A 312 13.51 -12.88 1.55
C VAL A 312 14.68 -11.92 1.47
N ARG A 313 14.87 -11.11 2.52
CA ARG A 313 16.05 -10.26 2.71
C ARG A 313 16.58 -10.41 4.13
N GLU A 314 17.90 -10.25 4.29
CA GLU A 314 18.55 -10.31 5.58
C GLU A 314 18.65 -8.92 6.23
N ARG A 315 18.53 -8.86 7.56
CA ARG A 315 18.90 -7.66 8.30
C ARG A 315 20.42 -7.45 8.26
N VAL A 316 20.84 -6.25 7.91
CA VAL A 316 22.24 -5.85 7.94
C VAL A 316 22.55 -5.37 9.36
N ARG A 317 23.54 -5.96 10.02
CA ARG A 317 23.99 -5.50 11.35
C ARG A 317 24.72 -4.16 11.22
N PRO A 318 24.54 -3.22 12.15
CA PRO A 318 25.32 -1.99 12.17
C PRO A 318 26.82 -2.30 12.13
N GLY A 319 27.55 -1.72 11.14
CA GLY A 319 28.97 -1.96 10.94
C GLY A 319 29.34 -3.18 10.08
N GLN A 320 28.40 -3.98 9.62
CA GLN A 320 28.66 -5.05 8.66
C GLN A 320 28.74 -4.45 7.25
N LYS A 321 29.92 -4.50 6.63
CA LYS A 321 30.07 -4.15 5.20
C LYS A 321 29.35 -5.24 4.39
N ILE A 322 28.40 -4.83 3.55
CA ILE A 322 27.81 -5.72 2.54
C ILE A 322 28.95 -6.14 1.61
N ASP A 323 29.18 -7.45 1.44
CA ASP A 323 30.18 -7.96 0.49
C ASP A 323 29.68 -7.68 -0.93
N PRO A 324 30.37 -6.83 -1.72
CA PRO A 324 29.95 -6.47 -3.08
C PRO A 324 29.85 -7.67 -4.04
N ARG A 325 30.30 -8.86 -3.61
CA ARG A 325 30.23 -10.09 -4.40
C ARG A 325 28.86 -10.79 -4.31
N GLN A 326 28.02 -10.43 -3.34
CA GLN A 326 26.62 -10.94 -3.25
C GLN A 326 25.67 -10.22 -4.22
N GLU A 327 26.06 -9.09 -4.79
CA GLU A 327 25.28 -8.35 -5.80
C GLU A 327 25.40 -8.92 -7.24
N ARG A 328 26.18 -10.00 -7.46
CA ARG A 328 26.48 -10.55 -8.80
C ARG A 328 26.11 -12.03 -8.99
N GLN A 329 25.22 -12.59 -8.18
CA GLN A 329 24.72 -13.95 -8.40
C GLN A 329 23.27 -13.98 -8.82
#